data_0c98b43d7743a297ca3a104d80812cd6
#
_entry.id   0c98b43d7743a297ca3a104d80812cd6
#
_cell.length_a   1.000
_cell.length_b   1.000
_cell.length_c   1.000
_cell.angle_alpha   90.00
_cell.angle_beta   90.00
_cell.angle_gamma   90.00
#
_symmetry.space_group_name_H-M   'P 1'
#
loop_
_entity.id
_entity.type
_entity.pdbx_description
1 polymer ?
#
loop_
_entity_poly.entity_id
_entity_poly.type
_entity_poly.pdbx_seq_one_letter_code
_entity_poly.pdbx_strand_id
1 'polypeptide(L)'
;IDDASGAVTALQNRLKALGYPLNVTGEYDVKTHDAVVGFQQRNGLVISGIADALTQSVLYASTAKGYSTPVTPLDPNAGKIQGPALSQVKLLHWFNDIKPTIRSGQTVVIFDPATSLSWNIKLYSLGRHADSQPASFRDTQIMNRSFGAGSWTCHPVYVQLPDGQWTLASMHNRPHLYGSI
;
A
#
# COMPACT_ATOMS: atom_id res chain seq x y z
N ILE A 1 17.18 -12.06 22.90
CA ILE A 1 15.74 -11.76 23.11
C ILE A 1 15.58 -10.35 22.63
N ASP A 2 15.12 -10.19 21.38
CA ASP A 2 14.79 -8.87 20.83
C ASP A 2 13.62 -8.32 21.64
N ASP A 3 13.84 -7.19 22.30
CA ASP A 3 12.81 -6.49 23.07
C ASP A 3 11.86 -5.77 22.11
N ALA A 4 10.97 -6.53 21.49
CA ALA A 4 9.95 -5.99 20.59
C ALA A 4 9.07 -4.95 21.29
N SER A 5 8.86 -5.06 22.62
CA SER A 5 8.06 -4.12 23.39
C SER A 5 8.79 -2.78 23.55
N GLY A 6 10.10 -2.79 23.73
CA GLY A 6 10.94 -1.59 23.78
C GLY A 6 10.95 -0.82 22.45
N ALA A 7 11.04 -1.54 21.33
CA ALA A 7 10.99 -0.94 20.01
C ALA A 7 9.61 -0.31 19.70
N VAL A 8 8.52 -0.99 20.08
CA VAL A 8 7.16 -0.45 19.92
C VAL A 8 6.94 0.75 20.84
N THR A 9 7.42 0.69 22.07
CA THR A 9 7.38 1.81 23.02
C THR A 9 8.10 3.04 22.47
N ALA A 10 9.29 2.87 21.89
CA ALA A 10 10.04 3.97 21.27
C ALA A 10 9.31 4.57 20.08
N LEU A 11 8.74 3.73 19.21
CA LEU A 11 7.90 4.15 18.08
C LEU A 11 6.70 4.99 18.56
N GLN A 12 5.95 4.49 19.54
CA GLN A 12 4.78 5.16 20.09
C GLN A 12 5.14 6.50 20.75
N ASN A 13 6.21 6.55 21.52
CA ASN A 13 6.72 7.80 22.11
C ASN A 13 7.05 8.83 21.03
N ARG A 14 7.72 8.41 19.95
CA ARG A 14 8.08 9.32 18.85
C ARG A 14 6.84 9.83 18.10
N LEU A 15 5.88 8.97 17.79
CA LEU A 15 4.62 9.35 17.16
C LEU A 15 3.83 10.33 18.06
N LYS A 16 3.79 10.05 19.36
CA LYS A 16 3.13 10.93 20.35
C LYS A 16 3.80 12.30 20.42
N ALA A 17 5.13 12.35 20.42
CA ALA A 17 5.90 13.60 20.37
C ALA A 17 5.62 14.42 19.11
N LEU A 18 5.26 13.77 18.00
CA LEU A 18 4.81 14.39 16.75
C LEU A 18 3.30 14.74 16.76
N GLY A 19 2.60 14.55 17.88
CA GLY A 19 1.21 14.93 18.08
C GLY A 19 0.18 13.88 17.64
N TYR A 20 0.59 12.67 17.24
CA TYR A 20 -0.37 11.62 16.87
C TYR A 20 -1.14 11.12 18.11
N PRO A 21 -2.48 10.92 18.00
CA PRO A 21 -3.33 10.58 19.13
C PRO A 21 -3.26 9.08 19.44
N LEU A 22 -2.28 8.67 20.26
CA LEU A 22 -2.14 7.30 20.73
C LEU A 22 -1.61 7.26 22.17
N ASN A 23 -1.81 6.12 22.83
CA ASN A 23 -1.18 5.80 24.10
C ASN A 23 0.09 4.98 23.90
N VAL A 24 1.03 5.11 24.83
CA VAL A 24 2.25 4.30 24.85
C VAL A 24 1.95 3.03 25.64
N THR A 25 1.73 1.94 24.95
CA THR A 25 1.32 0.64 25.54
C THR A 25 2.41 -0.41 25.48
N GLY A 26 3.43 -0.23 24.58
CA GLY A 26 4.41 -1.25 24.27
C GLY A 26 3.89 -2.33 23.31
N GLU A 27 2.60 -2.27 22.93
CA GLU A 27 1.98 -3.19 21.99
C GLU A 27 1.63 -2.46 20.69
N TYR A 28 1.87 -3.10 19.55
CA TYR A 28 1.50 -2.54 18.25
C TYR A 28 -0.01 -2.75 18.00
N ASP A 29 -0.82 -1.97 18.68
CA ASP A 29 -2.27 -1.99 18.63
C ASP A 29 -2.85 -1.22 17.43
N VAL A 30 -4.18 -1.22 17.30
CA VAL A 30 -4.89 -0.49 16.22
C VAL A 30 -4.58 1.01 16.25
N LYS A 31 -4.42 1.61 17.43
CA LYS A 31 -4.10 3.04 17.55
C LYS A 31 -2.67 3.35 17.07
N THR A 32 -1.75 2.46 17.35
CA THR A 32 -0.38 2.55 16.83
C THR A 32 -0.36 2.43 15.31
N HIS A 33 -1.09 1.44 14.77
CA HIS A 33 -1.26 1.27 13.33
C HIS A 33 -1.84 2.55 12.68
N ASP A 34 -2.94 3.09 13.22
CA ASP A 34 -3.58 4.28 12.67
C ASP A 34 -2.66 5.51 12.73
N ALA A 35 -1.87 5.63 13.79
CA ALA A 35 -0.86 6.68 13.90
C ALA A 35 0.25 6.54 12.86
N VAL A 36 0.73 5.32 12.59
CA VAL A 36 1.72 5.05 11.53
C VAL A 36 1.12 5.37 10.15
N VAL A 37 -0.10 4.95 9.87
CA VAL A 37 -0.84 5.30 8.64
C VAL A 37 -0.90 6.82 8.46
N GLY A 38 -1.34 7.53 9.49
CA GLY A 38 -1.42 8.99 9.48
C GLY A 38 -0.06 9.67 9.30
N PHE A 39 1.00 9.09 9.87
CA PHE A 39 2.37 9.55 9.69
C PHE A 39 2.86 9.34 8.24
N GLN A 40 2.70 8.14 7.72
CA GLN A 40 3.08 7.80 6.35
C GLN A 40 2.40 8.72 5.33
N GLN A 41 1.11 8.96 5.52
CA GLN A 41 0.31 9.85 4.67
C GLN A 41 0.88 11.28 4.63
N ARG A 42 1.23 11.85 5.79
CA ARG A 42 1.73 13.23 5.88
C ARG A 42 3.16 13.38 5.36
N ASN A 43 3.93 12.31 5.46
CA ASN A 43 5.33 12.30 5.04
C ASN A 43 5.54 11.79 3.61
N GLY A 44 4.47 11.50 2.85
CA GLY A 44 4.55 11.06 1.46
C GLY A 44 5.15 9.66 1.29
N LEU A 45 4.95 8.79 2.29
CA LEU A 45 5.38 7.40 2.28
C LEU A 45 4.28 6.48 1.77
N VAL A 46 4.63 5.25 1.43
CA VAL A 46 3.63 4.21 1.17
C VAL A 46 2.80 3.99 2.43
N ILE A 47 1.47 4.05 2.31
CA ILE A 47 0.55 3.91 3.44
C ILE A 47 0.29 2.43 3.68
N SER A 48 1.22 1.77 4.35
CA SER A 48 1.13 0.34 4.68
C SER A 48 0.62 0.08 6.10
N GLY A 49 0.71 1.07 6.99
CA GLY A 49 0.50 0.89 8.41
C GLY A 49 1.62 0.09 9.10
N ILE A 50 2.71 -0.18 8.40
CA ILE A 50 3.89 -0.89 8.92
C ILE A 50 5.02 0.12 9.13
N ALA A 51 5.59 0.14 10.31
CA ALA A 51 6.75 0.98 10.62
C ALA A 51 8.05 0.32 10.10
N ASP A 52 8.14 0.16 8.77
CA ASP A 52 9.31 -0.37 8.08
C ASP A 52 10.55 0.53 8.24
N ALA A 53 11.70 0.09 7.73
CA ALA A 53 12.96 0.81 7.85
C ALA A 53 12.90 2.23 7.27
N LEU A 54 12.20 2.42 6.14
CA LEU A 54 12.02 3.74 5.53
C LEU A 54 11.11 4.62 6.39
N THR A 55 9.99 4.09 6.87
CA THR A 55 9.08 4.80 7.77
C THR A 55 9.80 5.23 9.05
N GLN A 56 10.59 4.34 9.65
CA GLN A 56 11.38 4.67 10.85
C GLN A 56 12.45 5.73 10.55
N SER A 57 13.17 5.61 9.44
CA SER A 57 14.18 6.61 9.03
C SER A 57 13.57 8.01 8.94
N VAL A 58 12.40 8.14 8.29
CA VAL A 58 11.69 9.42 8.18
C VAL A 58 11.12 9.88 9.52
N LEU A 59 10.63 8.94 10.35
CA LEU A 59 10.04 9.25 11.66
C LEU A 59 11.05 9.90 12.61
N TYR A 60 12.28 9.44 12.60
CA TYR A 60 13.34 9.97 13.46
C TYR A 60 14.12 11.13 12.82
N ALA A 61 13.86 11.48 11.58
CA ALA A 61 14.43 12.67 10.95
C ALA A 61 13.91 13.96 11.58
N SER A 62 14.72 15.03 11.50
CA SER A 62 14.32 16.38 11.94
C SER A 62 13.22 16.99 11.08
N THR A 63 13.04 16.49 9.86
CA THR A 63 12.03 16.92 8.88
C THR A 63 10.72 16.18 9.00
N ALA A 64 10.57 15.27 9.98
CA ALA A 64 9.37 14.48 10.20
C ALA A 64 8.13 15.36 10.41
N LYS A 65 7.11 15.19 9.57
CA LYS A 65 5.86 15.96 9.67
C LYS A 65 4.95 15.39 10.75
N GLY A 66 4.52 16.24 11.65
CA GLY A 66 3.62 15.88 12.75
C GLY A 66 2.14 15.81 12.34
N TYR A 67 1.30 15.43 13.27
CA TYR A 67 -0.15 15.25 13.08
C TYR A 67 -0.88 16.52 12.60
N SER A 68 -0.43 17.70 13.05
CA SER A 68 -1.00 19.00 12.64
C SER A 68 -0.66 19.40 11.19
N THR A 69 0.29 18.71 10.54
CA THR A 69 0.64 19.01 9.14
C THR A 69 -0.51 18.60 8.23
N PRO A 70 -1.07 19.51 7.40
CA PRO A 70 -2.14 19.16 6.48
C PRO A 70 -1.72 18.08 5.50
N VAL A 71 -2.65 17.16 5.18
CA VAL A 71 -2.47 16.19 4.10
C VAL A 71 -2.74 16.89 2.78
N THR A 72 -1.79 16.80 1.85
CA THR A 72 -2.02 17.34 0.49
C THR A 72 -3.11 16.53 -0.21
N PRO A 73 -4.22 17.16 -0.63
CA PRO A 73 -5.26 16.46 -1.35
C PRO A 73 -4.73 15.89 -2.68
N LEU A 74 -5.20 14.70 -3.05
CA LEU A 74 -4.91 14.14 -4.36
C LEU A 74 -5.70 14.90 -5.43
N ASP A 75 -5.06 15.25 -6.55
CA ASP A 75 -5.73 15.78 -7.72
C ASP A 75 -6.96 14.90 -8.09
N PRO A 76 -8.15 15.48 -8.28
CA PRO A 76 -9.36 14.74 -8.65
C PRO A 76 -9.20 13.85 -9.90
N ASN A 77 -8.31 14.22 -10.81
CA ASN A 77 -8.02 13.46 -12.03
C ASN A 77 -6.81 12.52 -11.91
N ALA A 78 -6.12 12.52 -10.76
CA ALA A 78 -4.98 11.64 -10.57
C ALA A 78 -5.38 10.17 -10.77
N GLY A 79 -4.63 9.46 -11.59
CA GLY A 79 -4.87 8.05 -11.91
C GLY A 79 -5.94 7.80 -12.97
N LYS A 80 -6.72 8.79 -13.41
CA LYS A 80 -7.67 8.59 -14.51
C LYS A 80 -6.94 8.37 -15.82
N ILE A 81 -7.23 7.23 -16.45
CA ILE A 81 -6.73 6.90 -17.79
C ILE A 81 -7.84 6.25 -18.62
N GLN A 82 -7.65 6.21 -19.93
CA GLN A 82 -8.37 5.29 -20.78
C GLN A 82 -7.71 3.90 -20.64
N GLY A 83 -8.46 2.95 -20.08
CA GLY A 83 -7.97 1.59 -19.90
C GLY A 83 -7.96 0.77 -21.19
N PRO A 84 -7.50 -0.48 -21.13
CA PRO A 84 -7.52 -1.38 -22.27
C PRO A 84 -8.96 -1.71 -22.68
N ALA A 85 -9.18 -1.92 -23.97
CA ALA A 85 -10.44 -2.51 -24.43
C ALA A 85 -10.58 -3.93 -23.87
N LEU A 86 -11.82 -4.37 -23.61
CA LEU A 86 -12.07 -5.70 -23.05
C LEU A 86 -11.45 -6.82 -23.91
N SER A 87 -11.44 -6.65 -25.24
CA SER A 87 -10.81 -7.59 -26.18
C SER A 87 -9.28 -7.74 -26.01
N GLN A 88 -8.65 -6.79 -25.33
CA GLN A 88 -7.20 -6.82 -25.04
C GLN A 88 -6.89 -7.49 -23.70
N VAL A 89 -7.90 -7.74 -22.85
CA VAL A 89 -7.75 -8.34 -21.53
C VAL A 89 -7.88 -9.85 -21.66
N LYS A 90 -6.84 -10.58 -21.28
CA LYS A 90 -6.80 -12.05 -21.36
C LYS A 90 -7.12 -12.67 -20.00
N LEU A 91 -7.68 -13.86 -20.03
CA LEU A 91 -7.78 -14.72 -18.85
C LEU A 91 -6.56 -15.64 -18.82
N LEU A 92 -5.57 -15.28 -18.00
CA LEU A 92 -4.32 -16.01 -17.87
C LEU A 92 -4.31 -16.83 -16.58
N HIS A 93 -3.72 -18.02 -16.65
CA HIS A 93 -3.58 -18.89 -15.49
C HIS A 93 -2.38 -18.47 -14.64
N TRP A 94 -2.60 -18.32 -13.31
CA TRP A 94 -1.57 -17.82 -12.40
C TRP A 94 -0.22 -18.56 -12.49
N PHE A 95 -0.25 -19.87 -12.37
CA PHE A 95 0.98 -20.68 -12.32
C PHE A 95 1.64 -20.89 -13.69
N ASN A 96 0.84 -21.00 -14.75
CA ASN A 96 1.34 -21.36 -16.08
C ASN A 96 1.75 -20.14 -16.89
N ASP A 97 0.97 -19.04 -16.78
CA ASP A 97 1.11 -17.89 -17.69
C ASP A 97 1.67 -16.66 -16.99
N ILE A 98 1.24 -16.36 -15.75
CA ILE A 98 1.58 -15.10 -15.07
C ILE A 98 2.86 -15.24 -14.24
N LYS A 99 2.86 -16.15 -13.28
CA LYS A 99 3.96 -16.32 -12.31
C LYS A 99 5.34 -16.51 -12.95
N PRO A 100 5.50 -17.24 -14.07
CA PRO A 100 6.80 -17.38 -14.75
C PRO A 100 7.33 -16.07 -15.35
N THR A 101 6.46 -15.09 -15.62
CA THR A 101 6.82 -13.82 -16.31
C THR A 101 7.12 -12.67 -15.37
N ILE A 102 6.79 -12.81 -14.08
CA ILE A 102 6.96 -11.76 -13.08
C ILE A 102 8.01 -12.13 -12.04
N ARG A 103 8.51 -11.14 -11.32
CA ARG A 103 9.53 -11.28 -10.26
C ARG A 103 9.15 -10.44 -9.04
N SER A 104 9.58 -10.89 -7.86
CA SER A 104 9.58 -10.05 -6.66
C SER A 104 10.38 -8.76 -6.91
N GLY A 105 9.89 -7.64 -6.40
CA GLY A 105 10.46 -6.32 -6.61
C GLY A 105 10.01 -5.60 -7.88
N GLN A 106 9.36 -6.29 -8.82
CA GLN A 106 8.83 -5.64 -10.02
C GLN A 106 7.61 -4.77 -9.71
N THR A 107 7.45 -3.73 -10.53
CA THR A 107 6.26 -2.89 -10.56
C THR A 107 5.37 -3.32 -11.73
N VAL A 108 4.08 -3.45 -11.47
CA VAL A 108 3.04 -3.69 -12.48
C VAL A 108 1.95 -2.63 -12.36
N VAL A 109 1.24 -2.40 -13.45
CA VAL A 109 0.15 -1.41 -13.51
C VAL A 109 -1.17 -2.11 -13.22
N ILE A 110 -1.97 -1.50 -12.35
CA ILE A 110 -3.36 -1.88 -12.09
C ILE A 110 -4.28 -0.87 -12.76
N PHE A 111 -5.34 -1.36 -13.34
CA PHE A 111 -6.45 -0.56 -13.86
C PHE A 111 -7.77 -1.10 -13.31
N ASP A 112 -8.54 -0.24 -12.68
CA ASP A 112 -9.90 -0.56 -12.23
C ASP A 112 -10.91 -0.10 -13.29
N PRO A 113 -11.58 -1.04 -13.98
CA PRO A 113 -12.55 -0.69 -15.01
C PRO A 113 -13.82 0.00 -14.46
N ALA A 114 -14.13 -0.18 -13.16
CA ALA A 114 -15.31 0.42 -12.55
C ALA A 114 -15.13 1.94 -12.32
N THR A 115 -13.91 2.38 -12.02
CA THR A 115 -13.61 3.79 -11.69
C THR A 115 -12.77 4.50 -12.74
N SER A 116 -12.24 3.76 -13.73
CA SER A 116 -11.25 4.24 -14.71
C SER A 116 -9.99 4.79 -14.07
N LEU A 117 -9.64 4.27 -12.89
CA LEU A 117 -8.43 4.64 -12.16
C LEU A 117 -7.32 3.63 -12.39
N SER A 118 -6.09 4.11 -12.43
CA SER A 118 -4.89 3.31 -12.59
C SER A 118 -3.83 3.73 -11.59
N TRP A 119 -3.13 2.75 -11.03
CA TRP A 119 -2.02 2.95 -10.11
C TRP A 119 -0.99 1.85 -10.28
N ASN A 120 0.20 2.07 -9.73
CA ASN A 120 1.27 1.08 -9.75
C ASN A 120 1.32 0.32 -8.43
N ILE A 121 1.62 -0.97 -8.49
CA ILE A 121 1.94 -1.80 -7.34
C ILE A 121 3.31 -2.43 -7.51
N LYS A 122 4.03 -2.59 -6.40
CA LYS A 122 5.27 -3.34 -6.32
C LYS A 122 4.98 -4.72 -5.75
N LEU A 123 5.40 -5.76 -6.47
CA LEU A 123 5.27 -7.16 -6.05
C LEU A 123 6.36 -7.50 -5.03
N TYR A 124 6.07 -8.26 -3.98
CA TYR A 124 7.09 -8.71 -3.03
C TYR A 124 7.02 -10.20 -2.69
N SER A 125 5.87 -10.86 -2.79
CA SER A 125 5.73 -12.30 -2.63
C SER A 125 4.92 -12.89 -3.78
N LEU A 126 5.34 -14.05 -4.27
CA LEU A 126 4.74 -14.74 -5.41
C LEU A 126 4.48 -16.21 -5.05
N GLY A 127 3.54 -16.42 -4.13
CA GLY A 127 3.10 -17.74 -3.68
C GLY A 127 1.98 -18.33 -4.53
N ARG A 128 0.83 -18.58 -3.91
CA ARG A 128 -0.43 -18.97 -4.56
C ARG A 128 -1.12 -17.76 -5.21
N HIS A 129 -0.76 -16.57 -4.79
CA HIS A 129 -1.17 -15.27 -5.30
C HIS A 129 0.04 -14.32 -5.24
N ALA A 130 -0.11 -13.11 -5.73
CA ALA A 130 0.88 -12.06 -5.56
C ALA A 130 0.53 -11.21 -4.35
N ASP A 131 1.47 -11.10 -3.39
CA ASP A 131 1.43 -10.05 -2.39
C ASP A 131 2.11 -8.81 -2.95
N SER A 132 1.49 -7.68 -2.74
CA SER A 132 1.94 -6.42 -3.32
C SER A 132 1.57 -5.24 -2.44
N GLN A 133 2.20 -4.12 -2.71
CA GLN A 133 1.86 -2.83 -2.10
C GLN A 133 1.87 -1.74 -3.17
N PRO A 134 1.13 -0.64 -2.99
CA PRO A 134 1.24 0.51 -3.86
C PRO A 134 2.70 0.97 -4.00
N ALA A 135 3.12 1.32 -5.21
CA ALA A 135 4.50 1.66 -5.48
C ALA A 135 4.91 3.04 -4.91
N SER A 136 3.95 3.91 -4.63
CA SER A 136 4.15 5.24 -4.09
C SER A 136 2.98 5.70 -3.21
N PHE A 137 3.19 6.80 -2.49
CA PHE A 137 2.11 7.50 -1.77
C PHE A 137 0.94 7.86 -2.70
N ARG A 138 1.24 8.40 -3.88
CA ARG A 138 0.22 8.73 -4.88
C ARG A 138 -0.56 7.49 -5.32
N ASP A 139 0.12 6.37 -5.56
CA ASP A 139 -0.54 5.11 -5.93
C ASP A 139 -1.45 4.60 -4.80
N THR A 140 -1.04 4.73 -3.54
CA THR A 140 -1.89 4.41 -2.38
C THR A 140 -3.15 5.26 -2.35
N GLN A 141 -3.03 6.56 -2.60
CA GLN A 141 -4.19 7.45 -2.62
C GLN A 141 -5.16 7.11 -3.75
N ILE A 142 -4.63 6.76 -4.95
CA ILE A 142 -5.46 6.37 -6.09
C ILE A 142 -6.16 5.04 -5.81
N MET A 143 -5.44 4.03 -5.30
CA MET A 143 -6.00 2.73 -4.92
C MET A 143 -7.14 2.90 -3.88
N ASN A 144 -6.92 3.70 -2.83
CA ASN A 144 -7.93 3.95 -1.81
C ASN A 144 -9.14 4.73 -2.36
N ARG A 145 -8.94 5.59 -3.36
CA ARG A 145 -10.06 6.25 -4.07
C ARG A 145 -10.87 5.24 -4.88
N SER A 146 -10.22 4.25 -5.50
CA SER A 146 -10.85 3.19 -6.27
C SER A 146 -11.65 2.23 -5.39
N PHE A 147 -11.04 1.74 -4.32
CA PHE A 147 -11.61 0.67 -3.47
C PHE A 147 -12.33 1.19 -2.23
N GLY A 148 -12.18 2.45 -1.87
CA GLY A 148 -12.67 3.00 -0.61
C GLY A 148 -11.77 2.64 0.56
N ALA A 149 -12.36 2.57 1.78
CA ALA A 149 -11.64 2.16 2.98
C ALA A 149 -11.12 0.72 2.86
N GLY A 150 -9.99 0.41 3.50
CA GLY A 150 -9.35 -0.91 3.43
C GLY A 150 -10.33 -2.05 3.72
N SER A 151 -10.53 -2.92 2.75
CA SER A 151 -11.50 -4.02 2.77
C SER A 151 -10.90 -5.31 2.24
N TRP A 152 -11.38 -6.45 2.76
CA TRP A 152 -11.12 -7.78 2.20
C TRP A 152 -12.01 -8.11 1.00
N THR A 153 -12.98 -7.25 0.68
CA THR A 153 -13.81 -7.44 -0.51
C THR A 153 -12.93 -7.32 -1.75
N CYS A 154 -12.94 -8.37 -2.55
CA CYS A 154 -12.20 -8.41 -3.80
C CYS A 154 -12.93 -7.65 -4.90
N HIS A 155 -12.20 -6.87 -5.66
CA HIS A 155 -12.68 -6.16 -6.85
C HIS A 155 -11.98 -6.70 -8.09
N PRO A 156 -12.69 -6.86 -9.22
CA PRO A 156 -12.06 -7.19 -10.49
C PRO A 156 -11.22 -6.01 -10.97
N VAL A 157 -9.97 -6.28 -11.32
CA VAL A 157 -9.04 -5.30 -11.88
C VAL A 157 -8.33 -5.88 -13.09
N TYR A 158 -7.80 -5.02 -13.95
CA TYR A 158 -6.89 -5.44 -15.01
C TYR A 158 -5.46 -5.15 -14.57
N VAL A 159 -4.59 -6.13 -14.79
CA VAL A 159 -3.15 -6.03 -14.47
C VAL A 159 -2.38 -6.04 -15.77
N GLN A 160 -1.54 -5.02 -15.97
CA GLN A 160 -0.60 -5.03 -17.07
C GLN A 160 0.69 -5.72 -16.65
N LEU A 161 1.00 -6.81 -17.32
CA LEU A 161 2.21 -7.59 -17.12
C LEU A 161 3.42 -6.87 -17.74
N PRO A 162 4.67 -7.26 -17.39
CA PRO A 162 5.88 -6.62 -17.91
C PRO A 162 6.03 -6.66 -19.44
N ASP A 163 5.41 -7.63 -20.09
CA ASP A 163 5.37 -7.76 -21.57
C ASP A 163 4.29 -6.89 -22.23
N GLY A 164 3.58 -6.10 -21.45
CA GLY A 164 2.51 -5.21 -21.92
C GLY A 164 1.13 -5.87 -22.03
N GLN A 165 1.01 -7.19 -21.84
CA GLN A 165 -0.28 -7.87 -21.88
C GLN A 165 -1.14 -7.49 -20.67
N TRP A 166 -2.45 -7.39 -20.90
CA TRP A 166 -3.42 -7.19 -19.82
C TRP A 166 -4.10 -8.50 -19.45
N THR A 167 -4.22 -8.74 -18.15
CA THR A 167 -4.96 -9.89 -17.62
C THR A 167 -5.97 -9.45 -16.57
N LEU A 168 -7.07 -10.23 -16.46
CA LEU A 168 -8.04 -10.05 -15.37
C LEU A 168 -7.47 -10.63 -14.08
N ALA A 169 -7.62 -9.90 -13.00
CA ALA A 169 -7.29 -10.35 -11.65
C ALA A 169 -8.36 -9.91 -10.65
N SER A 170 -8.31 -10.46 -9.46
CA SER A 170 -9.12 -10.05 -8.31
C SER A 170 -8.20 -9.47 -7.25
N MET A 171 -8.50 -8.27 -6.76
CA MET A 171 -7.66 -7.55 -5.82
C MET A 171 -8.48 -6.99 -4.67
N HIS A 172 -7.90 -6.98 -3.47
CA HIS A 172 -8.40 -6.21 -2.32
C HIS A 172 -7.33 -5.22 -1.86
N ASN A 173 -7.72 -4.20 -1.10
CA ASN A 173 -6.80 -3.17 -0.62
C ASN A 173 -6.54 -3.24 0.89
N ARG A 174 -6.93 -4.33 1.55
CA ARG A 174 -6.60 -4.54 2.96
C ARG A 174 -5.15 -5.01 3.09
N PRO A 175 -4.27 -4.27 3.79
CA PRO A 175 -2.92 -4.75 4.05
C PRO A 175 -3.00 -6.00 4.94
N HIS A 176 -2.13 -6.98 4.68
CA HIS A 176 -1.88 -8.09 5.60
C HIS A 176 -1.21 -7.49 6.83
N LEU A 177 -1.99 -7.26 7.88
CA LEU A 177 -1.50 -6.82 9.17
C LEU A 177 -1.04 -8.06 9.93
N TYR A 178 0.18 -8.01 10.43
CA TYR A 178 0.82 -8.97 11.32
C TYR A 178 1.40 -10.25 10.71
N GLY A 179 2.71 -10.26 10.63
CA GLY A 179 3.55 -11.45 10.87
C GLY A 179 3.39 -12.65 9.94
N SER A 180 2.86 -12.47 8.76
CA SER A 180 2.90 -13.50 7.71
C SER A 180 4.06 -13.26 6.74
N ILE A 181 5.20 -12.92 7.29
CA ILE A 181 6.52 -13.08 6.65
C ILE A 181 7.44 -13.74 7.66
#